data_ccfa31c1740de6d84e45253714a3763c
#
_entry.id   ccfa31c1740de6d84e45253714a3763c
#
_cell.length_a   1.000
_cell.length_b   1.000
_cell.length_c   1.000
_cell.angle_alpha   90.00
_cell.angle_beta   90.00
_cell.angle_gamma   90.00
#
_symmetry.space_group_name_H-M   'P 1'
#
loop_
_entity.id
_entity.type
_entity.pdbx_description
1 polymer ?
#
loop_
_entity_poly.entity_id
_entity_poly.type
_entity_poly.pdbx_seq_one_letter_code
_entity_poly.pdbx_strand_id
1 'polypeptide(L)'
;MVVLASYAITARAQVHESQNFLYLNSDSVIYAKRIIFRPDFSGFWQLRADSRRISPEKVKFFSNENGFFANTRRVTFGRTAEFAERIAEGKINIFQEIPYDEFLDDRAYRYGGRPEPVVNLRMYYNKGFDNLKKVNYQNLKNDMADNPESMDMLAGYRRSMNTSKILYAAAGASFVAGIVSFLVKGNDMQKLSHTGFGQSSMNTKGPNVTGTLLFWGLAAGLGVGGFVVHTSGSRHLESAVDVYNR
;
A
#
# COMPACT_ATOMS: atom_id res chain seq x y z
N MET A 1 33.88 -24.07 41.51
CA MET A 1 33.66 -24.11 40.06
C MET A 1 32.74 -22.95 39.73
N VAL A 2 33.32 -21.84 39.25
CA VAL A 2 32.56 -20.61 38.95
C VAL A 2 32.18 -20.65 37.47
N VAL A 3 30.90 -20.74 37.16
CA VAL A 3 30.37 -20.67 35.79
C VAL A 3 30.26 -19.19 35.43
N LEU A 4 31.21 -18.68 34.67
CA LEU A 4 31.13 -17.37 34.02
C LEU A 4 30.15 -17.46 32.87
N ALA A 5 28.91 -17.02 33.10
CA ALA A 5 27.93 -16.80 32.04
C ALA A 5 28.39 -15.56 31.24
N SER A 6 29.04 -15.78 30.12
CA SER A 6 29.37 -14.74 29.15
C SER A 6 28.06 -14.30 28.46
N TYR A 7 27.49 -13.18 28.92
CA TYR A 7 26.47 -12.44 28.18
C TYR A 7 27.13 -11.87 26.93
N ALA A 8 26.90 -12.50 25.79
CA ALA A 8 27.21 -11.91 24.51
C ALA A 8 26.28 -10.71 24.31
N ILE A 9 26.72 -9.53 24.73
CA ILE A 9 26.06 -8.27 24.38
C ILE A 9 26.34 -8.08 22.88
N THR A 10 25.34 -8.33 22.06
CA THR A 10 25.38 -7.95 20.65
C THR A 10 25.36 -6.42 20.61
N ALA A 11 26.55 -5.83 20.53
CA ALA A 11 26.70 -4.39 20.33
C ALA A 11 26.16 -4.05 18.93
N ARG A 12 24.89 -3.64 18.85
CA ARG A 12 24.37 -3.00 17.64
C ARG A 12 25.03 -1.62 17.54
N ALA A 13 25.57 -1.28 16.37
CA ALA A 13 26.11 0.03 16.12
C ALA A 13 25.03 1.08 16.41
N GLN A 14 25.30 2.01 17.33
CA GLN A 14 24.42 3.16 17.55
C GLN A 14 24.45 4.03 16.31
N VAL A 15 23.30 4.20 15.68
CA VAL A 15 23.14 5.03 14.49
C VAL A 15 22.81 6.45 14.94
N HIS A 16 23.61 7.42 14.54
CA HIS A 16 23.30 8.84 14.72
C HIS A 16 22.45 9.32 13.53
N GLU A 17 21.15 9.34 13.70
CA GLU A 17 20.19 9.72 12.63
C GLU A 17 20.29 11.18 12.19
N SER A 18 20.96 12.04 12.96
CA SER A 18 21.25 13.42 12.57
C SER A 18 22.29 13.57 11.46
N GLN A 19 22.93 12.49 11.05
CA GLN A 19 23.96 12.47 10.01
C GLN A 19 23.50 11.64 8.82
N ASN A 20 24.06 11.94 7.65
CA ASN A 20 23.86 11.08 6.48
C ASN A 20 24.62 9.76 6.68
N PHE A 21 23.95 8.65 6.56
CA PHE A 21 24.53 7.32 6.77
C PHE A 21 23.95 6.24 5.88
N LEU A 22 24.70 5.17 5.69
CA LEU A 22 24.27 3.91 5.11
C LEU A 22 24.37 2.82 6.17
N TYR A 23 23.27 2.15 6.46
CA TYR A 23 23.23 0.98 7.31
C TYR A 23 23.23 -0.27 6.43
N LEU A 24 24.26 -1.09 6.53
CA LEU A 24 24.45 -2.25 5.68
C LEU A 24 23.74 -3.48 6.24
N ASN A 25 23.57 -4.48 5.39
CA ASN A 25 23.06 -5.80 5.79
C ASN A 25 24.01 -6.57 6.72
N SER A 26 25.27 -6.13 6.81
CA SER A 26 26.29 -6.61 7.76
C SER A 26 26.24 -5.94 9.13
N ASP A 27 25.19 -5.17 9.41
CA ASP A 27 25.02 -4.34 10.60
C ASP A 27 26.13 -3.28 10.81
N SER A 28 26.89 -2.96 9.76
CA SER A 28 27.89 -1.90 9.73
C SER A 28 27.25 -0.57 9.27
N VAL A 29 27.76 0.54 9.82
CA VAL A 29 27.31 1.89 9.44
C VAL A 29 28.43 2.62 8.74
N ILE A 30 28.11 3.30 7.63
CA ILE A 30 29.02 4.16 6.88
C ILE A 30 28.44 5.57 6.94
N TYR A 31 29.13 6.49 7.59
CA TYR A 31 28.79 7.90 7.58
C TYR A 31 29.45 8.60 6.39
N ALA A 32 28.73 9.55 5.79
CA ALA A 32 29.21 10.34 4.66
C ALA A 32 28.66 11.77 4.72
N LYS A 33 29.38 12.71 4.14
CA LYS A 33 28.90 14.10 4.04
C LYS A 33 27.71 14.18 3.09
N ARG A 34 27.72 13.37 2.01
CA ARG A 34 26.68 13.34 1.02
C ARG A 34 26.39 11.92 0.56
N ILE A 35 25.12 11.56 0.54
CA ILE A 35 24.64 10.27 0.02
C ILE A 35 23.67 10.54 -1.12
N ILE A 36 23.97 9.96 -2.29
CA ILE A 36 23.17 10.12 -3.50
C ILE A 36 22.74 8.74 -3.98
N PHE A 37 21.45 8.59 -4.23
CA PHE A 37 20.89 7.44 -4.90
C PHE A 37 20.51 7.83 -6.33
N ARG A 38 21.20 7.27 -7.32
CA ARG A 38 20.98 7.59 -8.74
C ARG A 38 21.43 6.45 -9.65
N PRO A 39 20.92 6.38 -10.90
CA PRO A 39 21.44 5.46 -11.88
C PRO A 39 22.88 5.84 -12.29
N ASP A 40 23.67 4.85 -12.66
CA ASP A 40 24.95 5.04 -13.36
C ASP A 40 24.72 5.27 -14.87
N PHE A 41 25.80 5.41 -15.63
CA PHE A 41 25.72 5.61 -17.08
C PHE A 41 25.17 4.40 -17.85
N SER A 42 25.11 3.22 -17.22
CA SER A 42 24.52 2.00 -17.74
C SER A 42 23.06 1.80 -17.31
N GLY A 43 22.50 2.75 -16.55
CA GLY A 43 21.13 2.69 -16.05
C GLY A 43 20.95 1.87 -14.78
N PHE A 44 22.03 1.32 -14.19
CA PHE A 44 21.93 0.60 -12.92
C PHE A 44 21.94 1.55 -11.72
N TRP A 45 20.98 1.36 -10.83
CA TRP A 45 20.89 2.14 -9.61
C TRP A 45 22.06 1.86 -8.67
N GLN A 46 22.67 2.92 -8.17
CA GLN A 46 23.79 2.84 -7.22
C GLN A 46 23.65 3.90 -6.12
N LEU A 47 24.15 3.55 -4.92
CA LEU A 47 24.33 4.48 -3.83
C LEU A 47 25.78 4.99 -3.87
N ARG A 48 25.96 6.30 -3.74
CA ARG A 48 27.26 6.94 -3.61
C ARG A 48 27.35 7.65 -2.27
N ALA A 49 28.25 7.20 -1.42
CA ALA A 49 28.62 7.86 -0.18
C ALA A 49 29.92 8.63 -0.43
N ASP A 50 29.85 9.94 -0.57
CA ASP A 50 30.93 10.81 -1.04
C ASP A 50 31.51 10.29 -2.38
N SER A 51 32.74 9.77 -2.35
CA SER A 51 33.44 9.20 -3.51
C SER A 51 33.26 7.68 -3.66
N ARG A 52 32.67 7.00 -2.68
CA ARG A 52 32.54 5.54 -2.68
C ARG A 52 31.25 5.11 -3.32
N ARG A 53 31.32 4.12 -4.22
CA ARG A 53 30.16 3.45 -4.80
C ARG A 53 29.79 2.24 -3.93
N ILE A 54 28.52 2.13 -3.59
CA ILE A 54 28.01 1.04 -2.76
C ILE A 54 26.82 0.43 -3.49
N SER A 55 26.83 -0.91 -3.63
CA SER A 55 25.70 -1.62 -4.23
C SER A 55 24.46 -1.46 -3.34
N PRO A 56 23.32 -1.02 -3.89
CA PRO A 56 22.07 -0.88 -3.15
C PRO A 56 21.64 -2.16 -2.45
N GLU A 57 21.97 -3.33 -3.01
CA GLU A 57 21.65 -4.64 -2.46
C GLU A 57 22.28 -4.91 -1.09
N LYS A 58 23.42 -4.27 -0.81
CA LYS A 58 24.13 -4.40 0.47
C LYS A 58 23.58 -3.48 1.55
N VAL A 59 22.77 -2.50 1.17
CA VAL A 59 22.25 -1.46 2.06
C VAL A 59 20.87 -1.86 2.56
N LYS A 60 20.67 -1.81 3.88
CA LYS A 60 19.40 -2.06 4.55
C LYS A 60 18.60 -0.76 4.70
N PHE A 61 19.27 0.29 5.16
CA PHE A 61 18.73 1.64 5.30
C PHE A 61 19.75 2.69 4.86
N PHE A 62 19.26 3.84 4.44
CA PHE A 62 20.10 5.02 4.30
C PHE A 62 19.33 6.29 4.69
N SER A 63 20.08 7.29 5.15
CA SER A 63 19.59 8.63 5.42
C SER A 63 20.41 9.64 4.63
N ASN A 64 19.72 10.60 4.02
CA ASN A 64 20.34 11.72 3.32
C ASN A 64 19.50 12.99 3.51
N GLU A 65 19.84 14.07 2.81
CA GLU A 65 19.12 15.35 2.84
C GLU A 65 17.64 15.25 2.47
N ASN A 66 17.25 14.22 1.70
CA ASN A 66 15.88 14.03 1.21
C ASN A 66 15.02 13.20 2.17
N GLY A 67 15.62 12.44 3.10
CA GLY A 67 14.90 11.64 4.06
C GLY A 67 15.60 10.36 4.50
N PHE A 68 14.83 9.50 5.13
CA PHE A 68 15.27 8.18 5.59
C PHE A 68 14.60 7.09 4.77
N PHE A 69 15.40 6.18 4.22
CA PHE A 69 14.95 5.19 3.24
C PHE A 69 15.30 3.77 3.68
N ALA A 70 14.40 2.84 3.44
CA ALA A 70 14.56 1.43 3.74
C ALA A 70 14.48 0.56 2.48
N ASN A 71 15.37 -0.41 2.35
CA ASN A 71 15.41 -1.33 1.22
C ASN A 71 14.29 -2.36 1.30
N THR A 72 13.43 -2.41 0.28
CA THR A 72 12.26 -3.29 0.23
C THR A 72 12.55 -4.66 -0.39
N ARG A 73 13.73 -4.89 -0.96
CA ARG A 73 14.09 -6.11 -1.70
C ARG A 73 13.76 -7.41 -0.95
N ARG A 74 14.04 -7.46 0.35
CA ARG A 74 13.77 -8.66 1.18
C ARG A 74 12.29 -8.95 1.38
N VAL A 75 11.46 -7.92 1.27
CA VAL A 75 10.00 -8.02 1.49
C VAL A 75 9.26 -8.25 0.18
N THR A 76 9.76 -7.69 -0.92
CA THR A 76 9.13 -7.79 -2.24
C THR A 76 9.59 -8.98 -3.06
N PHE A 77 10.70 -9.66 -2.65
CA PHE A 77 11.38 -10.68 -3.44
C PHE A 77 11.81 -10.20 -4.83
N GLY A 78 12.00 -8.88 -4.98
CA GLY A 78 12.45 -8.24 -6.22
C GLY A 78 13.91 -8.53 -6.54
N ARG A 79 14.26 -8.46 -7.84
CA ARG A 79 15.66 -8.58 -8.28
C ARG A 79 16.43 -7.28 -8.11
N THR A 80 15.76 -6.15 -8.18
CA THR A 80 16.32 -4.80 -7.99
C THR A 80 16.10 -4.33 -6.57
N ALA A 81 17.06 -3.55 -6.05
CA ALA A 81 16.90 -2.88 -4.77
C ALA A 81 16.00 -1.66 -4.97
N GLU A 82 14.82 -1.72 -4.38
CA GLU A 82 13.86 -0.63 -4.30
C GLU A 82 13.89 -0.07 -2.88
N PHE A 83 13.63 1.22 -2.73
CA PHE A 83 13.62 1.88 -1.44
C PHE A 83 12.25 2.49 -1.17
N ALA A 84 11.85 2.43 0.10
CA ALA A 84 10.67 3.10 0.62
C ALA A 84 11.10 4.21 1.57
N GLU A 85 10.44 5.35 1.51
CA GLU A 85 10.69 6.50 2.36
C GLU A 85 9.97 6.37 3.69
N ARG A 86 10.62 6.76 4.79
CA ARG A 86 10.01 6.81 6.13
C ARG A 86 9.07 8.01 6.21
N ILE A 87 7.77 7.73 6.35
CA ILE A 87 6.71 8.74 6.49
C ILE A 87 6.27 8.95 7.95
N ALA A 88 6.55 7.99 8.82
CA ALA A 88 6.32 8.15 10.27
C ALA A 88 7.44 7.47 11.06
N GLU A 89 7.88 8.14 12.13
CA GLU A 89 8.93 7.71 13.03
C GLU A 89 8.37 7.42 14.41
N GLY A 90 8.90 6.39 15.10
CA GLY A 90 8.51 6.03 16.44
C GLY A 90 8.99 4.64 16.87
N LYS A 91 8.31 4.04 17.85
CA LYS A 91 8.54 2.63 18.21
C LYS A 91 8.33 1.71 17.01
N ILE A 92 7.38 2.09 16.14
CA ILE A 92 7.18 1.54 14.80
C ILE A 92 7.41 2.66 13.79
N ASN A 93 8.35 2.46 12.86
CA ASN A 93 8.55 3.34 11.72
C ASN A 93 7.71 2.85 10.55
N ILE A 94 7.01 3.75 9.88
CA ILE A 94 6.24 3.45 8.68
C ILE A 94 6.98 3.96 7.45
N PHE A 95 7.04 3.12 6.43
CA PHE A 95 7.68 3.41 5.15
C PHE A 95 6.68 3.26 4.01
N GLN A 96 6.77 4.15 3.06
CA GLN A 96 5.96 4.16 1.85
C GLN A 96 6.85 3.96 0.63
N GLU A 97 6.44 3.07 -0.27
CA GLU A 97 7.13 2.87 -1.54
C GLU A 97 7.06 4.17 -2.36
N ILE A 98 8.21 4.60 -2.87
CA ILE A 98 8.27 5.77 -3.74
C ILE A 98 8.03 5.29 -5.17
N PRO A 99 7.08 5.88 -5.92
CA PRO A 99 6.94 5.60 -7.33
C PRO A 99 8.26 5.82 -8.06
N TYR A 100 8.64 4.88 -8.92
CA TYR A 100 9.93 4.88 -9.61
C TYR A 100 10.22 6.18 -10.39
N ASP A 101 9.17 6.90 -10.79
CA ASP A 101 9.27 8.13 -11.59
C ASP A 101 9.73 9.37 -10.80
N GLU A 102 9.51 9.42 -9.49
CA GLU A 102 9.94 10.58 -8.67
C GLU A 102 11.47 10.70 -8.55
N PHE A 103 12.20 9.59 -8.63
CA PHE A 103 13.68 9.64 -8.64
C PHE A 103 14.28 10.04 -9.98
N LEU A 104 13.51 9.97 -11.05
CA LEU A 104 13.95 10.33 -12.40
C LEU A 104 13.59 11.76 -12.79
N ASP A 105 12.69 12.41 -12.07
CA ASP A 105 12.05 13.62 -12.58
C ASP A 105 12.38 14.90 -11.83
N ASP A 106 13.67 15.20 -11.71
CA ASP A 106 14.13 16.59 -11.60
C ASP A 106 13.61 17.46 -12.78
N ARG A 107 13.09 16.84 -13.85
CA ARG A 107 12.48 17.49 -15.01
C ARG A 107 10.99 17.77 -14.83
N ALA A 108 10.22 16.91 -14.17
CA ALA A 108 8.79 17.15 -13.91
C ALA A 108 8.59 18.35 -12.99
N TYR A 109 9.46 18.56 -12.02
CA TYR A 109 9.45 19.77 -11.18
C TYR A 109 9.66 21.06 -11.99
N ARG A 110 10.38 21.01 -13.10
CA ARG A 110 10.61 22.21 -13.96
C ARG A 110 9.44 22.56 -14.86
N TYR A 111 8.53 21.65 -15.13
CA TYR A 111 7.37 21.88 -16.01
C TYR A 111 6.04 21.99 -15.29
N GLY A 112 6.02 22.13 -13.96
CA GLY A 112 4.83 22.50 -13.19
C GLY A 112 3.71 21.46 -13.14
N GLY A 113 3.98 20.22 -13.54
CA GLY A 113 3.05 19.12 -13.36
C GLY A 113 3.07 18.65 -11.91
N ARG A 114 1.96 18.82 -11.16
CA ARG A 114 1.77 18.10 -9.90
C ARG A 114 1.70 16.61 -10.23
N PRO A 115 2.55 15.76 -9.64
CA PRO A 115 2.39 14.31 -9.77
C PRO A 115 0.99 13.94 -9.28
N GLU A 116 0.25 13.17 -10.07
CA GLU A 116 -1.01 12.61 -9.63
C GLU A 116 -0.76 11.70 -8.43
N PRO A 117 -1.56 11.78 -7.36
CA PRO A 117 -1.37 10.93 -6.20
C PRO A 117 -1.55 9.46 -6.61
N VAL A 118 -0.49 8.67 -6.52
CA VAL A 118 -0.53 7.23 -6.77
C VAL A 118 -1.31 6.57 -5.64
N VAL A 119 -2.53 6.15 -5.92
CA VAL A 119 -3.52 5.69 -4.92
C VAL A 119 -3.18 4.34 -4.27
N ASN A 120 -2.15 3.62 -4.75
CA ASN A 120 -1.82 2.26 -4.28
C ASN A 120 -0.34 2.09 -3.95
N LEU A 121 0.21 2.95 -3.10
CA LEU A 121 1.57 2.77 -2.61
C LEU A 121 1.63 1.63 -1.59
N ARG A 122 2.59 0.73 -1.78
CA ARG A 122 2.86 -0.32 -0.81
C ARG A 122 3.48 0.27 0.44
N MET A 123 2.95 -0.12 1.59
CA MET A 123 3.44 0.35 2.88
C MET A 123 4.15 -0.79 3.62
N TYR A 124 5.23 -0.42 4.27
CA TYR A 124 6.07 -1.29 5.08
C TYR A 124 6.29 -0.67 6.45
N TYR A 125 6.74 -1.46 7.41
CA TYR A 125 7.09 -0.96 8.73
C TYR A 125 8.23 -1.79 9.33
N ASN A 126 8.89 -1.23 10.33
CA ASN A 126 9.81 -1.95 11.21
C ASN A 126 9.76 -1.40 12.64
N LYS A 127 10.40 -2.10 13.56
CA LYS A 127 10.72 -1.61 14.91
C LYS A 127 12.21 -1.24 14.93
N GLY A 128 12.53 0.03 15.16
CA GLY A 128 13.91 0.53 15.10
C GLY A 128 14.61 0.20 13.77
N PHE A 129 15.69 -0.54 13.81
CA PHE A 129 16.48 -0.97 12.64
C PHE A 129 16.27 -2.43 12.25
N ASP A 130 15.16 -3.05 12.66
CA ASP A 130 14.83 -4.41 12.28
C ASP A 130 14.48 -4.51 10.78
N ASN A 131 14.30 -5.74 10.29
CA ASN A 131 13.90 -5.96 8.91
C ASN A 131 12.50 -5.41 8.65
N LEU A 132 12.30 -4.86 7.45
CA LEU A 132 10.98 -4.42 7.01
C LEU A 132 9.98 -5.57 7.00
N LYS A 133 8.74 -5.26 7.37
CA LYS A 133 7.56 -6.11 7.25
C LYS A 133 6.49 -5.36 6.45
N LYS A 134 5.66 -6.09 5.71
CA LYS A 134 4.49 -5.47 5.05
C LYS A 134 3.48 -5.00 6.10
N VAL A 135 2.92 -3.82 5.90
CA VAL A 135 1.81 -3.32 6.70
C VAL A 135 0.60 -4.20 6.41
N ASN A 136 0.22 -5.04 7.36
CA ASN A 136 -1.00 -5.83 7.37
C ASN A 136 -1.44 -6.11 8.81
N TYR A 137 -2.71 -6.47 8.96
CA TYR A 137 -3.30 -6.72 10.27
C TYR A 137 -2.52 -7.74 11.10
N GLN A 138 -2.10 -8.86 10.50
CA GLN A 138 -1.48 -9.96 11.25
C GLN A 138 -0.09 -9.57 11.78
N ASN A 139 0.72 -8.90 10.97
CA ASN A 139 2.05 -8.46 11.36
C ASN A 139 1.96 -7.41 12.47
N LEU A 140 1.09 -6.40 12.30
CA LEU A 140 0.92 -5.33 13.28
C LEU A 140 0.31 -5.87 14.59
N LYS A 141 -0.64 -6.79 14.50
CA LYS A 141 -1.21 -7.45 15.69
C LYS A 141 -0.14 -8.11 16.55
N ASN A 142 0.81 -8.81 15.91
CA ASN A 142 1.88 -9.50 16.64
C ASN A 142 2.88 -8.50 17.26
N ASP A 143 3.20 -7.43 16.53
CA ASP A 143 4.24 -6.48 16.93
C ASP A 143 3.73 -5.38 17.88
N MET A 144 2.41 -5.15 17.95
CA MET A 144 1.76 -4.16 18.81
C MET A 144 0.97 -4.79 19.98
N ALA A 145 1.12 -6.12 20.18
CA ALA A 145 0.36 -6.88 21.17
C ALA A 145 0.53 -6.40 22.64
N ASP A 146 1.60 -5.66 22.89
CA ASP A 146 1.95 -5.05 24.17
C ASP A 146 1.14 -3.77 24.50
N ASN A 147 0.40 -3.21 23.53
CA ASN A 147 -0.40 -1.99 23.72
C ASN A 147 -1.89 -2.27 23.45
N PRO A 148 -2.75 -2.36 24.50
CA PRO A 148 -4.16 -2.68 24.35
C PRO A 148 -4.93 -1.64 23.52
N GLU A 149 -4.64 -0.34 23.69
CA GLU A 149 -5.34 0.73 23.00
C GLU A 149 -5.08 0.67 21.49
N SER A 150 -3.83 0.46 21.09
CA SER A 150 -3.46 0.24 19.70
C SER A 150 -4.13 -1.00 19.12
N MET A 151 -4.27 -2.05 19.92
CA MET A 151 -4.96 -3.28 19.51
C MET A 151 -6.45 -3.07 19.25
N ASP A 152 -7.13 -2.23 20.03
CA ASP A 152 -8.53 -1.89 19.81
C ASP A 152 -8.72 -1.13 18.49
N MET A 153 -7.84 -0.15 18.20
CA MET A 153 -7.84 0.57 16.92
C MET A 153 -7.58 -0.38 15.74
N LEU A 154 -6.62 -1.30 15.92
CA LEU A 154 -6.30 -2.30 14.90
C LEU A 154 -7.47 -3.29 14.66
N ALA A 155 -8.23 -3.63 15.69
CA ALA A 155 -9.46 -4.41 15.56
C ALA A 155 -10.53 -3.65 14.76
N GLY A 156 -10.65 -2.34 14.96
CA GLY A 156 -11.48 -1.44 14.16
C GLY A 156 -11.09 -1.46 12.68
N TYR A 157 -9.80 -1.36 12.39
CA TYR A 157 -9.27 -1.51 11.03
C TYR A 157 -9.69 -2.84 10.39
N ARG A 158 -9.49 -3.97 11.08
CA ARG A 158 -9.87 -5.30 10.56
C ARG A 158 -11.36 -5.39 10.27
N ARG A 159 -12.20 -4.87 11.17
CA ARG A 159 -13.67 -4.87 11.00
C ARG A 159 -14.06 -4.07 9.75
N SER A 160 -13.52 -2.86 9.59
CA SER A 160 -13.76 -2.02 8.42
C SER A 160 -13.30 -2.69 7.13
N MET A 161 -12.10 -3.31 7.11
CA MET A 161 -11.61 -4.04 5.94
C MET A 161 -12.48 -5.23 5.57
N ASN A 162 -12.98 -6.00 6.53
CA ASN A 162 -13.88 -7.11 6.25
C ASN A 162 -15.23 -6.63 5.74
N THR A 163 -15.78 -5.57 6.32
CA THR A 163 -17.05 -4.96 5.87
C THR A 163 -16.91 -4.42 4.46
N SER A 164 -15.84 -3.69 4.14
CA SER A 164 -15.62 -3.18 2.78
C SER A 164 -15.52 -4.31 1.73
N LYS A 165 -14.84 -5.41 2.05
CA LYS A 165 -14.76 -6.59 1.17
C LYS A 165 -16.15 -7.19 0.90
N ILE A 166 -16.99 -7.30 1.93
CA ILE A 166 -18.37 -7.80 1.79
C ILE A 166 -19.18 -6.85 0.91
N LEU A 167 -19.06 -5.53 1.11
CA LEU A 167 -19.74 -4.53 0.30
C LEU A 167 -19.31 -4.58 -1.16
N TYR A 168 -18.00 -4.70 -1.44
CA TYR A 168 -17.51 -4.83 -2.81
C TYR A 168 -17.95 -6.14 -3.46
N ALA A 169 -17.97 -7.26 -2.74
CA ALA A 169 -18.48 -8.52 -3.26
C ALA A 169 -19.97 -8.43 -3.59
N ALA A 170 -20.76 -7.81 -2.72
CA ALA A 170 -22.18 -7.58 -2.95
C ALA A 170 -22.42 -6.61 -4.13
N ALA A 171 -21.60 -5.54 -4.26
CA ALA A 171 -21.65 -4.63 -5.39
C ALA A 171 -21.38 -5.36 -6.72
N GLY A 172 -20.33 -6.20 -6.76
CA GLY A 172 -20.00 -7.03 -7.91
C GLY A 172 -21.11 -8.00 -8.28
N ALA A 173 -21.68 -8.70 -7.30
CA ALA A 173 -22.80 -9.60 -7.52
C ALA A 173 -24.04 -8.86 -8.07
N SER A 174 -24.36 -7.68 -7.52
CA SER A 174 -25.46 -6.83 -8.01
C SER A 174 -25.23 -6.37 -9.44
N PHE A 175 -24.01 -6.00 -9.78
CA PHE A 175 -23.64 -5.59 -11.14
C PHE A 175 -23.84 -6.73 -12.15
N VAL A 176 -23.35 -7.94 -11.82
CA VAL A 176 -23.52 -9.14 -12.65
C VAL A 176 -25.01 -9.49 -12.81
N ALA A 177 -25.79 -9.45 -11.71
CA ALA A 177 -27.23 -9.67 -11.77
C ALA A 177 -27.95 -8.67 -12.68
N GLY A 178 -27.51 -7.41 -12.67
CA GLY A 178 -27.99 -6.37 -13.59
C GLY A 178 -27.73 -6.71 -15.06
N ILE A 179 -26.51 -7.16 -15.38
CA ILE A 179 -26.15 -7.60 -16.75
C ILE A 179 -27.00 -8.80 -17.18
N VAL A 180 -27.10 -9.83 -16.34
CA VAL A 180 -27.92 -11.03 -16.65
C VAL A 180 -29.36 -10.63 -16.85
N SER A 181 -29.93 -9.80 -15.99
CA SER A 181 -31.30 -9.29 -16.12
C SER A 181 -31.54 -8.54 -17.44
N PHE A 182 -30.53 -7.75 -17.86
CA PHE A 182 -30.56 -7.03 -19.13
C PHE A 182 -30.52 -7.98 -20.34
N LEU A 183 -29.62 -8.98 -20.33
CA LEU A 183 -29.47 -9.94 -21.44
C LEU A 183 -30.67 -10.86 -21.58
N VAL A 184 -31.19 -11.38 -20.49
CA VAL A 184 -32.37 -12.29 -20.51
C VAL A 184 -33.59 -11.57 -21.07
N LYS A 185 -33.83 -10.32 -20.65
CA LYS A 185 -34.96 -9.53 -21.17
C LYS A 185 -34.73 -9.01 -22.60
N GLY A 186 -33.48 -8.79 -23.01
CA GLY A 186 -33.12 -8.44 -24.38
C GLY A 186 -33.43 -9.55 -25.37
N ASN A 187 -33.28 -10.82 -25.00
CA ASN A 187 -33.62 -11.97 -25.83
C ASN A 187 -35.13 -12.13 -26.03
N ASP A 188 -35.98 -11.75 -25.07
CA ASP A 188 -37.41 -11.79 -25.22
C ASP A 188 -37.95 -10.77 -26.24
N MET A 189 -37.26 -9.64 -26.40
CA MET A 189 -37.56 -8.66 -27.45
C MET A 189 -37.27 -9.18 -28.87
N GLN A 190 -36.25 -9.99 -29.05
CA GLN A 190 -35.88 -10.53 -30.35
C GLN A 190 -36.82 -11.62 -30.83
N LYS A 191 -37.48 -12.34 -29.92
CA LYS A 191 -38.51 -13.32 -30.25
C LYS A 191 -39.86 -12.69 -30.71
N LEU A 192 -40.16 -11.46 -30.28
CA LEU A 192 -41.37 -10.75 -30.70
C LEU A 192 -41.27 -10.17 -32.12
N SER A 193 -40.08 -9.99 -32.67
CA SER A 193 -39.91 -9.42 -34.01
C SER A 193 -40.06 -10.43 -35.14
N HIS A 194 -40.19 -11.73 -34.85
CA HIS A 194 -40.33 -12.79 -35.86
C HIS A 194 -41.77 -13.35 -36.04
N THR A 195 -42.74 -12.86 -35.30
CA THR A 195 -44.13 -13.23 -35.54
C THR A 195 -44.82 -12.17 -36.42
N GLY A 196 -45.07 -12.60 -37.64
CA GLY A 196 -45.51 -11.86 -38.79
C GLY A 196 -46.63 -10.83 -38.63
N PHE A 197 -46.64 -9.99 -39.64
CA PHE A 197 -47.64 -9.03 -40.07
C PHE A 197 -49.05 -9.31 -39.55
N GLY A 198 -49.60 -8.35 -38.81
CA GLY A 198 -51.08 -8.18 -38.67
C GLY A 198 -51.59 -8.33 -37.26
N GLN A 199 -51.57 -7.30 -36.52
CA GLN A 199 -52.57 -6.68 -35.65
C GLN A 199 -51.93 -5.83 -34.56
N SER A 200 -52.17 -4.56 -34.66
CA SER A 200 -51.88 -3.56 -33.66
C SER A 200 -52.71 -3.81 -32.41
N SER A 201 -52.12 -4.41 -31.40
CA SER A 201 -52.54 -4.12 -30.05
C SER A 201 -51.33 -3.46 -29.37
N MET A 202 -51.36 -2.14 -29.26
CA MET A 202 -50.51 -1.32 -28.44
C MET A 202 -50.64 -1.75 -26.97
N ASN A 203 -49.99 -2.83 -26.61
CA ASN A 203 -49.68 -3.13 -25.22
C ASN A 203 -48.19 -3.06 -25.09
N THR A 204 -47.67 -1.84 -25.22
CA THR A 204 -46.27 -1.50 -24.97
C THR A 204 -45.98 -1.61 -23.48
N LYS A 205 -45.91 -2.86 -22.97
CA LYS A 205 -45.06 -3.11 -21.81
C LYS A 205 -43.64 -2.99 -22.31
N GLY A 206 -43.12 -1.75 -22.27
CA GLY A 206 -41.71 -1.48 -22.52
C GLY A 206 -40.84 -2.38 -21.63
N PRO A 207 -39.61 -2.68 -22.05
CA PRO A 207 -38.71 -3.51 -21.28
C PRO A 207 -38.64 -2.94 -19.86
N ASN A 208 -38.89 -3.79 -18.85
CA ASN A 208 -38.83 -3.38 -17.45
C ASN A 208 -37.39 -3.08 -17.10
N VAL A 209 -36.87 -1.95 -17.63
CA VAL A 209 -35.52 -1.40 -17.38
C VAL A 209 -35.34 -1.09 -15.89
N THR A 210 -36.44 -0.89 -15.17
CA THR A 210 -36.50 -0.63 -13.74
C THR A 210 -35.71 -1.65 -12.93
N GLY A 211 -35.82 -2.94 -13.22
CA GLY A 211 -35.07 -3.98 -12.51
C GLY A 211 -33.56 -3.87 -12.72
N THR A 212 -33.14 -3.63 -13.96
CA THR A 212 -31.72 -3.45 -14.32
C THR A 212 -31.12 -2.20 -13.65
N LEU A 213 -31.87 -1.08 -13.68
CA LEU A 213 -31.46 0.16 -13.04
C LEU A 213 -31.39 0.02 -11.52
N LEU A 214 -32.28 -0.74 -10.89
CA LEU A 214 -32.20 -1.03 -9.45
C LEU A 214 -30.92 -1.79 -9.09
N PHE A 215 -30.57 -2.82 -9.86
CA PHE A 215 -29.32 -3.57 -9.61
C PHE A 215 -28.08 -2.72 -9.80
N TRP A 216 -28.03 -1.86 -10.81
CA TRP A 216 -26.91 -0.96 -11.05
C TRP A 216 -26.83 0.15 -9.99
N GLY A 217 -27.96 0.70 -9.58
CA GLY A 217 -28.03 1.66 -8.48
C GLY A 217 -27.55 1.06 -7.16
N LEU A 218 -27.92 -0.19 -6.89
CA LEU A 218 -27.49 -0.93 -5.71
C LEU A 218 -26.00 -1.25 -5.78
N ALA A 219 -25.48 -1.65 -6.93
CA ALA A 219 -24.04 -1.89 -7.15
C ALA A 219 -23.22 -0.61 -6.92
N ALA A 220 -23.66 0.52 -7.46
CA ALA A 220 -23.00 1.82 -7.25
C ALA A 220 -23.06 2.24 -5.78
N GLY A 221 -24.22 2.15 -5.12
CA GLY A 221 -24.36 2.48 -3.70
C GLY A 221 -23.48 1.64 -2.78
N LEU A 222 -23.44 0.32 -3.01
CA LEU A 222 -22.58 -0.60 -2.26
C LEU A 222 -21.10 -0.35 -2.56
N GLY A 223 -20.73 -0.01 -3.80
CA GLY A 223 -19.37 0.34 -4.19
C GLY A 223 -18.88 1.60 -3.45
N VAL A 224 -19.69 2.66 -3.45
CA VAL A 224 -19.40 3.89 -2.72
C VAL A 224 -19.34 3.65 -1.20
N GLY A 225 -20.31 2.91 -0.65
CA GLY A 225 -20.31 2.52 0.76
C GLY A 225 -19.05 1.71 1.14
N GLY A 226 -18.66 0.76 0.29
CA GLY A 226 -17.42 0.00 0.47
C GLY A 226 -16.18 0.88 0.49
N PHE A 227 -16.11 1.88 -0.39
CA PHE A 227 -15.02 2.85 -0.44
C PHE A 227 -14.94 3.71 0.84
N VAL A 228 -16.07 4.24 1.32
CA VAL A 228 -16.12 5.03 2.56
C VAL A 228 -15.67 4.20 3.77
N VAL A 229 -16.14 2.95 3.88
CA VAL A 229 -15.74 2.04 4.95
C VAL A 229 -14.26 1.68 4.85
N HIS A 230 -13.73 1.47 3.64
CA HIS A 230 -12.31 1.22 3.41
C HIS A 230 -11.44 2.39 3.88
N THR A 231 -11.80 3.61 3.50
CA THR A 231 -11.07 4.83 3.90
C THR A 231 -11.13 5.05 5.42
N SER A 232 -12.28 4.78 6.04
CA SER A 232 -12.39 4.81 7.52
C SER A 232 -11.46 3.78 8.16
N GLY A 233 -11.35 2.59 7.56
CA GLY A 233 -10.41 1.56 8.02
C GLY A 233 -8.96 2.04 8.02
N SER A 234 -8.53 2.70 6.95
CA SER A 234 -7.16 3.23 6.87
C SER A 234 -6.86 4.23 7.99
N ARG A 235 -7.82 5.07 8.38
CA ARG A 235 -7.67 5.98 9.53
C ARG A 235 -7.51 5.24 10.87
N HIS A 236 -8.22 4.14 11.06
CA HIS A 236 -8.03 3.30 12.25
C HIS A 236 -6.63 2.69 12.31
N LEU A 237 -6.06 2.31 11.17
CA LEU A 237 -4.70 1.81 11.08
C LEU A 237 -3.67 2.88 11.46
N GLU A 238 -3.81 4.08 10.90
CA GLU A 238 -2.97 5.25 11.21
C GLU A 238 -3.06 5.57 12.71
N SER A 239 -4.28 5.69 13.25
CA SER A 239 -4.50 5.94 14.69
C SER A 239 -3.87 4.85 15.56
N ALA A 240 -3.92 3.57 15.16
CA ALA A 240 -3.29 2.48 15.91
C ALA A 240 -1.78 2.64 15.99
N VAL A 241 -1.13 3.05 14.90
CA VAL A 241 0.32 3.32 14.87
C VAL A 241 0.66 4.55 15.70
N ASP A 242 -0.12 5.61 15.59
CA ASP A 242 0.11 6.86 16.35
C ASP A 242 0.01 6.63 17.86
N VAL A 243 -1.01 5.88 18.29
CA VAL A 243 -1.19 5.51 19.71
C VAL A 243 -0.03 4.62 20.19
N TYR A 244 0.44 3.71 19.34
CA TYR A 244 1.57 2.85 19.68
C TYR A 244 2.88 3.62 19.82
N ASN A 245 3.06 4.64 19.01
CA ASN A 245 4.28 5.45 18.96
C ASN A 245 4.38 6.50 20.09
N ARG A 246 3.26 6.80 20.76
CA ARG A 246 3.25 7.64 21.97
C ARG A 246 3.84 6.88 23.16
#